data_923847b5b06ce6f67f03436ff6fb9660
#
_entry.id   923847b5b06ce6f67f03436ff6fb9660
#
_cell.length_a   1.000
_cell.length_b   1.000
_cell.length_c   1.000
_cell.angle_alpha   90.00
_cell.angle_beta   90.00
_cell.angle_gamma   90.00
#
_symmetry.space_group_name_H-M   'P 1'
#
loop_
_entity.id
_entity.type
_entity.pdbx_description
1 polymer ?
#
loop_
_entity_poly.entity_id
_entity_poly.type
_entity_poly.pdbx_seq_one_letter_code
_entity_poly.pdbx_strand_id
1 'polypeptide(L)'
;MTTCRSVLPAWMLASVLLALYLITGPALAGSRLLATGGVSQIEGAAGGGLSPWGVLAGNASEGELAATAFASVAPLRDYRLTVGGVALNLHDRLELSLARQRLDLDTLGGRLEQQVAGAKLRLVGDLIYHPWGIWSLGVQHKQLEDGTLPLAVGATSTRGSDIYLSGSKLLLAAVAERNLLLNLTLRSTSANQGGLLGFGGDREGGRSLVAEGAAGIFLTRRWVVGAEYRQMPDNLSFAREDDWRSLYSAYFFSPHLSLTAAALDLGSIAGLDRQRGGYLSIQFAF
;
A
#
# COMPACT_ATOMS: atom_id res chain seq x y z
N MET A 1 -36.78 6.10 11.11
CA MET A 1 -35.46 6.15 11.73
C MET A 1 -34.89 4.73 11.78
N THR A 2 -34.17 4.32 10.74
CA THR A 2 -33.61 2.97 10.63
C THR A 2 -32.11 3.10 10.96
N THR A 3 -31.71 2.64 12.13
CA THR A 3 -30.32 2.62 12.57
C THR A 3 -29.53 1.63 11.72
N CYS A 4 -28.74 2.13 10.79
CA CYS A 4 -27.78 1.36 10.02
C CYS A 4 -26.64 0.93 10.97
N ARG A 5 -26.73 -0.29 11.53
CA ARG A 5 -25.61 -0.93 12.23
C ARG A 5 -24.59 -1.35 11.17
N SER A 6 -23.49 -0.63 11.08
CA SER A 6 -22.31 -1.04 10.31
C SER A 6 -21.68 -2.27 10.99
N VAL A 7 -22.09 -3.46 10.61
CA VAL A 7 -21.44 -4.70 11.02
C VAL A 7 -20.17 -4.82 10.20
N LEU A 8 -19.02 -4.85 10.87
CA LEU A 8 -17.74 -5.17 10.22
C LEU A 8 -17.88 -6.47 9.42
N PRO A 9 -17.47 -6.52 8.15
CA PRO A 9 -17.64 -7.71 7.32
C PRO A 9 -16.88 -8.90 7.92
N ALA A 10 -17.48 -10.09 7.86
CA ALA A 10 -16.96 -11.32 8.52
C ALA A 10 -15.52 -11.67 8.16
N TRP A 11 -15.05 -11.29 6.97
CA TRP A 11 -13.65 -11.49 6.56
C TRP A 11 -12.65 -10.59 7.32
N MET A 12 -13.05 -9.38 7.76
CA MET A 12 -12.23 -8.54 8.65
C MET A 12 -12.05 -9.20 10.03
N LEU A 13 -13.13 -9.77 10.56
CA LEU A 13 -13.08 -10.55 11.81
C LEU A 13 -12.21 -11.82 11.64
N ALA A 14 -12.31 -12.50 10.50
CA ALA A 14 -11.48 -13.67 10.22
C ALA A 14 -10.00 -13.32 10.09
N SER A 15 -9.64 -12.19 9.47
CA SER A 15 -8.26 -11.70 9.39
C SER A 15 -7.69 -11.32 10.76
N VAL A 16 -8.51 -10.68 11.60
CA VAL A 16 -8.14 -10.33 12.98
C VAL A 16 -8.00 -11.58 13.86
N LEU A 17 -8.89 -12.57 13.72
CA LEU A 17 -8.82 -13.83 14.45
C LEU A 17 -7.64 -14.69 14.02
N LEU A 18 -7.31 -14.73 12.72
CA LEU A 18 -6.13 -15.41 12.21
C LEU A 18 -4.85 -14.73 12.72
N ALA A 19 -4.82 -13.39 12.75
CA ALA A 19 -3.73 -12.63 13.34
C ALA A 19 -3.58 -12.93 14.85
N LEU A 20 -4.69 -12.99 15.59
CA LEU A 20 -4.70 -13.36 17.02
C LEU A 20 -4.23 -14.81 17.26
N TYR A 21 -4.58 -15.74 16.38
CA TYR A 21 -4.13 -17.14 16.48
C TYR A 21 -2.62 -17.29 16.23
N LEU A 22 -2.04 -16.46 15.35
CA LEU A 22 -0.61 -16.42 15.10
C LEU A 22 0.21 -15.77 16.24
N ILE A 23 -0.44 -15.07 17.19
CA ILE A 23 0.21 -14.42 18.35
C ILE A 23 0.67 -15.44 19.42
N THR A 24 0.20 -16.69 19.40
CA THR A 24 0.51 -17.69 20.43
C THR A 24 1.82 -18.46 20.19
N GLY A 25 2.54 -18.19 19.11
CA GLY A 25 3.90 -18.71 18.89
C GLY A 25 4.97 -17.89 19.62
N PRO A 26 6.17 -18.43 19.89
CA PRO A 26 7.27 -17.62 20.38
C PRO A 26 7.54 -16.51 19.37
N ALA A 27 7.28 -15.26 19.77
CA ALA A 27 7.59 -14.10 18.97
C ALA A 27 9.12 -14.03 18.82
N LEU A 28 9.63 -14.48 17.69
CA LEU A 28 10.99 -14.18 17.29
C LEU A 28 11.01 -12.69 16.93
N ALA A 29 11.29 -11.86 17.93
CA ALA A 29 11.47 -10.41 17.72
C ALA A 29 12.67 -10.25 16.80
N GLY A 30 12.43 -9.91 15.53
CA GLY A 30 13.48 -9.65 14.57
C GLY A 30 14.44 -8.56 15.06
N SER A 31 15.69 -8.65 14.71
CA SER A 31 16.76 -7.75 15.15
C SER A 31 16.75 -6.37 14.46
N ARG A 32 15.76 -6.08 13.61
CA ARG A 32 15.67 -4.82 12.89
C ARG A 32 15.34 -3.62 13.78
N LEU A 33 15.88 -2.48 13.42
CA LEU A 33 15.50 -1.21 14.04
C LEU A 33 14.00 -0.94 13.83
N LEU A 34 13.35 -0.42 14.87
CA LEU A 34 11.95 -0.04 14.83
C LEU A 34 11.67 0.90 13.63
N ALA A 35 10.54 0.71 12.98
CA ALA A 35 10.09 1.48 11.81
C ALA A 35 10.88 1.29 10.51
N THR A 36 11.86 0.39 10.44
CA THR A 36 12.61 0.15 9.20
C THR A 36 11.96 -0.85 8.25
N GLY A 37 10.93 -1.59 8.69
CA GLY A 37 10.11 -2.48 7.86
C GLY A 37 9.04 -1.75 7.04
N GLY A 38 8.89 -0.42 7.20
CA GLY A 38 7.80 0.33 6.60
C GLY A 38 6.45 0.04 7.26
N VAL A 39 5.40 0.43 6.58
CA VAL A 39 4.01 0.06 6.89
C VAL A 39 3.42 -0.73 5.71
N SER A 40 2.17 -1.17 5.81
CA SER A 40 1.53 -1.87 4.69
C SER A 40 0.91 -0.86 3.73
N GLN A 41 1.29 -0.97 2.48
CA GLN A 41 0.72 -0.21 1.37
C GLN A 41 -0.70 -0.75 1.04
N ILE A 42 -1.57 0.08 0.49
CA ILE A 42 -2.97 -0.27 0.17
C ILE A 42 -3.12 -1.49 -0.76
N GLU A 43 -2.09 -1.88 -1.50
CA GLU A 43 -2.06 -3.07 -2.37
C GLU A 43 -1.38 -4.27 -1.68
N GLY A 44 -1.05 -4.18 -0.37
CA GLY A 44 -0.59 -5.30 0.46
C GLY A 44 0.92 -5.42 0.64
N ALA A 45 1.74 -4.86 -0.23
CA ALA A 45 3.19 -4.89 -0.09
C ALA A 45 3.68 -4.00 1.05
N ALA A 46 4.86 -4.29 1.62
CA ALA A 46 5.52 -3.37 2.53
C ALA A 46 5.91 -2.08 1.81
N GLY A 47 5.64 -0.93 2.46
CA GLY A 47 5.89 0.37 1.85
C GLY A 47 5.45 1.53 2.72
N GLY A 48 5.01 2.58 2.07
CA GLY A 48 4.19 3.64 2.63
C GLY A 48 2.70 3.33 2.50
N GLY A 49 1.84 4.33 2.62
CA GLY A 49 0.40 4.12 2.39
C GLY A 49 0.08 3.90 0.91
N LEU A 50 0.66 4.69 0.02
CA LEU A 50 0.35 4.72 -1.40
C LEU A 50 1.30 3.88 -2.26
N SER A 51 2.60 3.83 -1.93
CA SER A 51 3.64 3.23 -2.76
C SER A 51 4.36 2.07 -2.06
N PRO A 52 4.77 1.00 -2.79
CA PRO A 52 5.65 -0.02 -2.26
C PRO A 52 7.06 0.53 -2.10
N TRP A 53 7.76 0.10 -1.06
CA TRP A 53 9.15 0.48 -0.81
C TRP A 53 10.10 -0.68 -1.07
N GLY A 54 11.40 -0.39 -1.11
CA GLY A 54 12.44 -1.41 -1.25
C GLY A 54 12.56 -2.38 -0.07
N VAL A 55 11.98 -2.03 1.09
CA VAL A 55 11.95 -2.90 2.29
C VAL A 55 10.94 -4.02 2.17
N LEU A 56 11.12 -5.09 2.94
CA LEU A 56 10.20 -6.21 3.06
C LEU A 56 9.40 -6.14 4.36
N ALA A 57 8.23 -6.74 4.37
CA ALA A 57 7.26 -6.70 5.46
C ALA A 57 7.82 -7.22 6.78
N GLY A 58 7.40 -6.60 7.88
CA GLY A 58 7.76 -7.01 9.24
C GLY A 58 9.22 -6.75 9.60
N ASN A 59 9.68 -7.45 10.63
CA ASN A 59 10.98 -7.19 11.25
C ASN A 59 11.99 -8.35 11.09
N ALA A 60 11.75 -9.30 10.16
CA ALA A 60 12.67 -10.41 9.92
C ALA A 60 14.03 -9.92 9.45
N SER A 61 15.06 -10.57 9.96
CA SER A 61 16.44 -10.51 9.48
C SER A 61 16.76 -11.73 8.61
N GLU A 62 18.00 -11.82 8.16
CA GLU A 62 18.47 -12.99 7.41
C GLU A 62 18.27 -14.28 8.21
N GLY A 63 17.66 -15.29 7.59
CA GLY A 63 17.33 -16.58 8.23
C GLY A 63 16.01 -16.58 9.02
N GLU A 64 15.39 -15.44 9.27
CA GLU A 64 14.15 -15.32 10.04
C GLU A 64 12.90 -15.24 9.14
N LEU A 65 11.74 -15.51 9.76
CA LEU A 65 10.43 -15.33 9.16
C LEU A 65 9.70 -14.19 9.87
N ALA A 66 8.96 -13.38 9.13
CA ALA A 66 8.04 -12.42 9.72
C ALA A 66 6.72 -12.43 8.97
N ALA A 67 5.67 -12.03 9.66
CA ALA A 67 4.34 -11.84 9.09
C ALA A 67 3.82 -10.46 9.46
N THR A 68 3.03 -9.86 8.58
CA THR A 68 2.26 -8.66 8.89
C THR A 68 0.79 -8.86 8.55
N ALA A 69 -0.09 -8.23 9.33
CA ALA A 69 -1.50 -8.12 9.01
C ALA A 69 -1.91 -6.66 9.18
N PHE A 70 -2.76 -6.14 8.32
CA PHE A 70 -3.18 -4.76 8.39
C PHE A 70 -4.63 -4.56 7.98
N ALA A 71 -5.20 -3.46 8.46
CA ALA A 71 -6.49 -2.95 8.02
C ALA A 71 -6.39 -1.43 7.86
N SER A 72 -6.96 -0.91 6.76
CA SER A 72 -6.92 0.50 6.43
C SER A 72 -8.28 0.99 5.97
N VAL A 73 -8.56 2.25 6.23
CA VAL A 73 -9.73 2.96 5.72
C VAL A 73 -9.31 4.33 5.20
N ALA A 74 -9.84 4.70 4.05
CA ALA A 74 -9.65 6.03 3.46
C ALA A 74 -11.02 6.60 3.06
N PRO A 75 -11.67 7.36 3.95
CA PRO A 75 -12.83 8.16 3.59
C PRO A 75 -12.39 9.34 2.72
N LEU A 76 -12.94 9.42 1.52
CA LEU A 76 -12.79 10.50 0.57
C LEU A 76 -14.12 11.28 0.47
N ARG A 77 -14.15 12.29 -0.36
CA ARG A 77 -15.35 13.11 -0.55
C ARG A 77 -16.56 12.30 -1.05
N ASP A 78 -16.37 11.50 -2.09
CA ASP A 78 -17.44 10.76 -2.77
C ASP A 78 -17.25 9.25 -2.69
N TYR A 79 -16.18 8.77 -2.07
CA TYR A 79 -15.77 7.38 -2.00
C TYR A 79 -15.25 7.00 -0.63
N ARG A 80 -15.33 5.71 -0.32
CA ARG A 80 -14.65 5.14 0.85
C ARG A 80 -13.88 3.88 0.45
N LEU A 81 -12.56 3.95 0.53
CA LEU A 81 -11.72 2.77 0.35
C LEU A 81 -11.50 2.07 1.69
N THR A 82 -11.74 0.75 1.70
CA THR A 82 -11.41 -0.13 2.82
C THR A 82 -10.47 -1.22 2.30
N VAL A 83 -9.39 -1.46 3.02
CA VAL A 83 -8.38 -2.46 2.65
C VAL A 83 -8.07 -3.33 3.85
N GLY A 84 -7.85 -4.61 3.61
CA GLY A 84 -7.29 -5.54 4.58
C GLY A 84 -6.34 -6.50 3.88
N GLY A 85 -5.27 -6.88 4.55
CA GLY A 85 -4.28 -7.77 3.94
C GLY A 85 -3.28 -8.33 4.91
N VAL A 86 -2.47 -9.24 4.37
CA VAL A 86 -1.39 -9.92 5.06
C VAL A 86 -0.16 -9.99 4.17
N ALA A 87 1.02 -10.00 4.79
CA ALA A 87 2.26 -10.29 4.07
C ALA A 87 3.17 -11.19 4.91
N LEU A 88 3.93 -12.03 4.22
CA LEU A 88 4.94 -12.93 4.78
C LEU A 88 6.30 -12.51 4.24
N ASN A 89 7.27 -12.37 5.11
CA ASN A 89 8.66 -12.14 4.76
C ASN A 89 9.47 -13.40 5.07
N LEU A 90 10.07 -13.96 4.04
CA LEU A 90 10.87 -15.18 4.11
C LEU A 90 12.35 -14.80 4.04
N HIS A 91 13.05 -14.97 5.17
CA HIS A 91 14.51 -14.82 5.31
C HIS A 91 15.05 -13.45 4.88
N ASP A 92 14.25 -12.39 5.04
CA ASP A 92 14.59 -11.03 4.55
C ASP A 92 14.95 -10.99 3.05
N ARG A 93 14.43 -11.94 2.28
CA ARG A 93 14.73 -12.09 0.86
C ARG A 93 13.50 -12.05 -0.03
N LEU A 94 12.41 -12.69 0.38
CA LEU A 94 11.18 -12.80 -0.38
C LEU A 94 9.98 -12.38 0.49
N GLU A 95 9.20 -11.44 -0.01
CA GLU A 95 7.89 -11.07 0.53
C GLU A 95 6.79 -11.64 -0.36
N LEU A 96 5.79 -12.27 0.25
CA LEU A 96 4.53 -12.66 -0.39
C LEU A 96 3.40 -11.87 0.28
N SER A 97 2.49 -11.29 -0.49
CA SER A 97 1.41 -10.47 0.05
C SER A 97 0.06 -10.78 -0.57
N LEU A 98 -0.99 -10.64 0.21
CA LEU A 98 -2.38 -10.71 -0.22
C LEU A 98 -3.13 -9.53 0.38
N ALA A 99 -3.91 -8.84 -0.45
CA ALA A 99 -4.81 -7.77 -0.01
C ALA A 99 -6.15 -7.85 -0.71
N ARG A 100 -7.19 -7.39 -0.01
CA ARG A 100 -8.51 -7.15 -0.58
C ARG A 100 -8.85 -5.69 -0.39
N GLN A 101 -9.25 -5.05 -1.47
CA GLN A 101 -9.70 -3.67 -1.50
C GLN A 101 -11.18 -3.62 -1.82
N ARG A 102 -11.88 -2.71 -1.16
CA ARG A 102 -13.27 -2.39 -1.42
C ARG A 102 -13.41 -0.88 -1.48
N LEU A 103 -13.87 -0.38 -2.61
CA LEU A 103 -14.22 1.02 -2.84
C LEU A 103 -15.74 1.14 -2.86
N ASP A 104 -16.32 1.70 -1.82
CA ASP A 104 -17.73 2.07 -1.80
C ASP A 104 -17.91 3.38 -2.58
N LEU A 105 -18.90 3.41 -3.48
CA LEU A 105 -19.23 4.55 -4.33
C LEU A 105 -20.35 5.34 -3.66
N ASP A 106 -20.01 6.13 -2.63
CA ASP A 106 -20.99 6.77 -1.72
C ASP A 106 -21.98 7.68 -2.47
N THR A 107 -21.51 8.39 -3.52
CA THR A 107 -22.35 9.31 -4.33
C THR A 107 -23.09 8.60 -5.48
N LEU A 108 -22.45 7.61 -6.13
CA LEU A 108 -22.97 6.92 -7.32
C LEU A 108 -23.81 5.70 -6.96
N GLY A 109 -23.61 5.15 -5.77
CA GLY A 109 -24.16 3.88 -5.32
C GLY A 109 -23.38 2.67 -5.83
N GLY A 110 -23.39 1.58 -5.05
CA GLY A 110 -22.63 0.37 -5.37
C GLY A 110 -21.21 0.34 -4.80
N ARG A 111 -20.41 -0.58 -5.30
CA ARG A 111 -19.03 -0.78 -4.83
C ARG A 111 -18.19 -1.48 -5.88
N LEU A 112 -16.89 -1.28 -5.81
CA LEU A 112 -15.88 -2.01 -6.57
C LEU A 112 -15.00 -2.78 -5.58
N GLU A 113 -14.72 -4.03 -5.90
CA GLU A 113 -13.88 -4.90 -5.07
C GLU A 113 -12.80 -5.55 -5.92
N GLN A 114 -11.57 -5.58 -5.40
CA GLN A 114 -10.48 -6.30 -6.05
C GLN A 114 -9.63 -7.07 -5.05
N GLN A 115 -9.04 -8.13 -5.53
CA GLN A 115 -8.00 -8.91 -4.85
C GLN A 115 -6.65 -8.62 -5.46
N VAL A 116 -5.64 -8.51 -4.61
CA VAL A 116 -4.26 -8.26 -4.99
C VAL A 116 -3.39 -9.34 -4.38
N ALA A 117 -2.64 -10.06 -5.23
CA ALA A 117 -1.60 -10.99 -4.80
C ALA A 117 -0.25 -10.45 -5.24
N GLY A 118 0.70 -10.36 -4.32
CA GLY A 118 2.02 -9.78 -4.57
C GLY A 118 3.17 -10.70 -4.20
N ALA A 119 4.28 -10.53 -4.91
CA ALA A 119 5.58 -11.07 -4.55
C ALA A 119 6.64 -10.00 -4.75
N LYS A 120 7.57 -9.85 -3.79
CA LYS A 120 8.66 -8.88 -3.86
C LYS A 120 9.96 -9.55 -3.42
N LEU A 121 10.97 -9.47 -4.27
CA LEU A 121 12.29 -10.05 -4.05
C LEU A 121 13.30 -8.93 -3.77
N ARG A 122 13.97 -8.98 -2.63
CA ARG A 122 15.12 -8.15 -2.33
C ARG A 122 16.29 -8.57 -3.21
N LEU A 123 16.75 -7.66 -4.05
CA LEU A 123 17.84 -7.90 -4.98
C LEU A 123 19.19 -7.70 -4.31
N VAL A 124 19.39 -6.51 -3.72
CA VAL A 124 20.67 -6.07 -3.19
C VAL A 124 20.50 -4.98 -2.15
N GLY A 125 21.48 -4.83 -1.32
CA GLY A 125 21.64 -3.69 -0.44
C GLY A 125 21.04 -3.86 0.94
N ASP A 126 21.15 -2.81 1.72
CA ASP A 126 20.61 -2.63 3.07
C ASP A 126 20.10 -1.20 3.21
N LEU A 127 19.08 -1.02 4.01
CA LEU A 127 18.41 0.28 4.16
C LEU A 127 19.34 1.37 4.71
N ILE A 128 20.28 1.01 5.59
CA ILE A 128 21.11 1.94 6.37
C ILE A 128 22.55 1.97 5.86
N TYR A 129 23.21 0.80 5.79
CA TYR A 129 24.67 0.72 5.63
C TYR A 129 25.11 0.65 4.18
N HIS A 130 24.29 0.06 3.29
CA HIS A 130 24.66 0.00 1.87
C HIS A 130 24.58 1.39 1.21
N PRO A 131 25.60 1.84 0.43
CA PRO A 131 25.65 3.20 -0.14
C PRO A 131 24.38 3.57 -0.96
N TRP A 132 23.87 2.63 -1.73
CA TRP A 132 22.71 2.83 -2.61
C TRP A 132 21.36 2.42 -1.99
N GLY A 133 21.37 2.11 -0.66
CA GLY A 133 20.16 1.63 0.01
C GLY A 133 19.80 0.18 -0.35
N ILE A 134 18.54 -0.19 -0.11
CA ILE A 134 17.98 -1.50 -0.40
C ILE A 134 17.15 -1.42 -1.68
N TRP A 135 17.29 -2.42 -2.56
CA TRP A 135 16.56 -2.50 -3.83
C TRP A 135 15.80 -3.81 -3.94
N SER A 136 14.54 -3.73 -4.34
CA SER A 136 13.66 -4.88 -4.50
C SER A 136 12.88 -4.80 -5.79
N LEU A 137 12.70 -5.94 -6.43
CA LEU A 137 11.82 -6.15 -7.58
C LEU A 137 10.52 -6.80 -7.11
N GLY A 138 9.38 -6.25 -7.50
CA GLY A 138 8.08 -6.80 -7.12
C GLY A 138 7.14 -6.96 -8.30
N VAL A 139 6.18 -7.86 -8.12
CA VAL A 139 5.03 -8.07 -8.99
C VAL A 139 3.76 -8.08 -8.15
N GLN A 140 2.69 -7.48 -8.67
CA GLN A 140 1.36 -7.52 -8.06
C GLN A 140 0.35 -7.92 -9.13
N HIS A 141 -0.30 -9.05 -8.94
CA HIS A 141 -1.44 -9.48 -9.74
C HIS A 141 -2.73 -9.01 -9.08
N LYS A 142 -3.58 -8.36 -9.84
CA LYS A 142 -4.81 -7.72 -9.38
C LYS A 142 -5.98 -8.26 -10.19
N GLN A 143 -7.09 -8.55 -9.51
CA GLN A 143 -8.31 -9.06 -10.14
C GLN A 143 -9.54 -8.42 -9.50
N LEU A 144 -10.40 -7.83 -10.32
CA LEU A 144 -11.72 -7.35 -9.91
C LEU A 144 -12.67 -8.53 -9.66
N GLU A 145 -13.55 -8.38 -8.67
CA GLU A 145 -14.63 -9.35 -8.42
C GLU A 145 -15.79 -9.13 -9.40
N ASP A 146 -16.10 -7.87 -9.74
CA ASP A 146 -17.10 -7.49 -10.76
C ASP A 146 -16.46 -6.50 -11.76
N GLY A 147 -16.51 -6.87 -13.01
CA GLY A 147 -15.98 -6.05 -14.12
C GLY A 147 -17.04 -5.25 -14.86
N THR A 148 -18.32 -5.32 -14.47
CA THR A 148 -19.41 -4.69 -15.22
C THR A 148 -19.22 -3.19 -15.40
N LEU A 149 -18.98 -2.45 -14.32
CA LEU A 149 -18.76 -1.01 -14.39
C LEU A 149 -17.42 -0.65 -15.05
N PRO A 150 -16.26 -1.25 -14.68
CA PRO A 150 -14.99 -0.98 -15.34
C PRO A 150 -15.01 -1.18 -16.86
N LEU A 151 -15.59 -2.27 -17.33
CA LEU A 151 -15.70 -2.53 -18.79
C LEU A 151 -16.67 -1.55 -19.48
N ALA A 152 -17.75 -1.14 -18.81
CA ALA A 152 -18.70 -0.17 -19.36
C ALA A 152 -18.09 1.24 -19.52
N VAL A 153 -17.09 1.61 -18.71
CA VAL A 153 -16.38 2.91 -18.80
C VAL A 153 -15.11 2.86 -19.64
N GLY A 154 -14.86 1.76 -20.37
CA GLY A 154 -13.81 1.68 -21.38
C GLY A 154 -12.57 0.85 -21.00
N ALA A 155 -12.54 0.22 -19.81
CA ALA A 155 -11.44 -0.71 -19.51
C ALA A 155 -11.47 -1.94 -20.41
N THR A 156 -10.30 -2.47 -20.74
CA THR A 156 -10.18 -3.62 -21.65
C THR A 156 -10.07 -4.96 -20.91
N SER A 157 -9.74 -4.94 -19.63
CA SER A 157 -9.61 -6.14 -18.80
C SER A 157 -10.02 -5.91 -17.36
N THR A 158 -10.50 -6.96 -16.70
CA THR A 158 -10.82 -6.99 -15.26
C THR A 158 -9.66 -7.48 -14.39
N ARG A 159 -8.55 -7.84 -15.01
CA ARG A 159 -7.34 -8.34 -14.33
C ARG A 159 -6.08 -7.82 -15.01
N GLY A 160 -5.05 -7.63 -14.23
CA GLY A 160 -3.76 -7.19 -14.73
C GLY A 160 -2.64 -7.44 -13.71
N SER A 161 -1.41 -7.22 -14.15
CA SER A 161 -0.24 -7.36 -13.28
C SER A 161 0.64 -6.12 -13.39
N ASP A 162 1.08 -5.60 -12.26
CA ASP A 162 2.10 -4.57 -12.21
C ASP A 162 3.45 -5.21 -11.91
N ILE A 163 4.52 -4.64 -12.49
CA ILE A 163 5.90 -4.98 -12.16
C ILE A 163 6.56 -3.69 -11.69
N TYR A 164 7.28 -3.73 -10.59
CA TYR A 164 7.92 -2.54 -10.05
C TYR A 164 9.31 -2.82 -9.49
N LEU A 165 10.19 -1.83 -9.60
CA LEU A 165 11.50 -1.77 -8.96
C LEU A 165 11.47 -0.66 -7.93
N SER A 166 11.72 -0.99 -6.67
CA SER A 166 11.72 -0.04 -5.56
C SER A 166 13.08 0.04 -4.90
N GLY A 167 13.54 1.26 -4.64
CA GLY A 167 14.75 1.56 -3.87
C GLY A 167 14.43 2.40 -2.65
N SER A 168 14.95 2.02 -1.47
CA SER A 168 14.79 2.80 -0.24
C SER A 168 16.12 3.03 0.44
N LYS A 169 16.28 4.21 1.07
CA LYS A 169 17.48 4.59 1.81
C LYS A 169 17.10 5.36 3.07
N LEU A 170 17.70 4.96 4.19
CA LEU A 170 17.65 5.72 5.43
C LEU A 170 19.00 6.47 5.59
N LEU A 171 18.94 7.78 5.58
CA LEU A 171 20.07 8.66 5.84
C LEU A 171 20.04 9.06 7.31
N LEU A 172 21.09 8.69 8.04
CA LEU A 172 21.20 8.99 9.47
C LEU A 172 21.59 10.45 9.67
N ALA A 173 20.94 11.12 10.61
CA ALA A 173 21.19 12.51 10.99
C ALA A 173 21.23 13.51 9.81
N ALA A 174 20.48 13.24 8.73
CA ALA A 174 20.59 13.99 7.48
C ALA A 174 19.89 15.36 7.51
N VAL A 175 18.86 15.52 8.33
CA VAL A 175 18.07 16.76 8.41
C VAL A 175 17.91 17.16 9.88
N ALA A 176 18.53 18.25 10.32
CA ALA A 176 18.48 18.74 11.70
C ALA A 176 18.69 17.60 12.73
N GLU A 177 19.75 16.81 12.54
CA GLU A 177 20.12 15.64 13.36
C GLU A 177 19.08 14.52 13.41
N ARG A 178 18.11 14.55 12.50
CA ARG A 178 17.08 13.52 12.37
C ARG A 178 17.33 12.64 11.16
N ASN A 179 16.88 11.41 11.24
CA ASN A 179 16.98 10.46 10.14
C ASN A 179 15.95 10.81 9.04
N LEU A 180 16.41 10.69 7.79
CA LEU A 180 15.59 10.91 6.60
C LEU A 180 15.44 9.59 5.84
N LEU A 181 14.23 9.13 5.67
CA LEU A 181 13.87 8.00 4.81
C LEU A 181 13.49 8.51 3.43
N LEU A 182 14.06 7.92 2.40
CA LEU A 182 13.73 8.19 1.01
C LEU A 182 13.35 6.89 0.31
N ASN A 183 12.35 6.96 -0.54
CA ASN A 183 11.95 5.86 -1.43
C ASN A 183 11.67 6.37 -2.84
N LEU A 184 12.08 5.57 -3.82
CA LEU A 184 11.75 5.73 -5.23
C LEU A 184 11.30 4.39 -5.79
N THR A 185 10.17 4.39 -6.51
CA THR A 185 9.62 3.21 -7.17
C THR A 185 9.31 3.55 -8.63
N LEU A 186 9.76 2.70 -9.53
CA LEU A 186 9.36 2.71 -10.94
C LEU A 186 8.45 1.52 -11.18
N ARG A 187 7.24 1.78 -11.66
CA ARG A 187 6.22 0.76 -11.89
C ARG A 187 5.80 0.74 -13.35
N SER A 188 5.76 -0.43 -13.94
CA SER A 188 5.09 -0.69 -15.21
C SER A 188 3.68 -1.22 -14.92
N THR A 189 2.66 -0.51 -15.38
CA THR A 189 1.25 -0.78 -15.08
C THR A 189 0.35 -0.43 -16.25
N SER A 190 -0.82 -1.08 -16.32
CA SER A 190 -1.97 -0.68 -17.13
C SER A 190 -3.22 -0.48 -16.27
N ALA A 191 -3.07 -0.41 -14.94
CA ALA A 191 -4.14 -0.36 -13.96
C ALA A 191 -4.77 1.03 -13.89
N ASN A 192 -6.09 1.13 -14.07
CA ASN A 192 -6.85 2.36 -13.89
C ASN A 192 -7.28 2.47 -12.42
N GLN A 193 -7.07 3.63 -11.79
CA GLN A 193 -7.33 3.86 -10.36
C GLN A 193 -6.76 2.74 -9.47
N GLY A 194 -5.49 2.38 -9.71
CA GLY A 194 -4.83 1.28 -9.00
C GLY A 194 -5.38 -0.13 -9.32
N GLY A 195 -6.22 -0.27 -10.35
CA GLY A 195 -6.88 -1.51 -10.78
C GLY A 195 -8.37 -1.57 -10.46
N LEU A 196 -8.89 -0.70 -9.60
CA LEU A 196 -10.30 -0.67 -9.22
C LEU A 196 -11.24 -0.31 -10.39
N LEU A 197 -10.74 0.43 -11.40
CA LEU A 197 -11.45 0.67 -12.66
C LEU A 197 -10.92 -0.18 -13.84
N GLY A 198 -10.39 -1.37 -13.54
CA GLY A 198 -9.90 -2.30 -14.57
C GLY A 198 -8.51 -1.96 -15.08
N PHE A 199 -8.16 -2.53 -16.24
CA PHE A 199 -6.81 -2.50 -16.80
C PHE A 199 -6.87 -2.21 -18.29
N GLY A 200 -5.88 -1.40 -18.78
CA GLY A 200 -5.91 -0.86 -20.11
C GLY A 200 -7.13 0.04 -20.32
N GLY A 201 -7.22 0.67 -21.45
CA GLY A 201 -8.34 1.55 -21.75
C GLY A 201 -8.57 1.75 -23.23
N ASP A 202 -9.68 2.37 -23.54
CA ASP A 202 -10.07 2.77 -24.91
C ASP A 202 -9.19 3.90 -25.48
N ARG A 203 -8.53 4.68 -24.58
CA ARG A 203 -7.58 5.72 -24.97
C ARG A 203 -6.16 5.18 -25.08
N GLU A 204 -5.70 4.38 -24.10
CA GLU A 204 -4.38 3.79 -24.06
C GLU A 204 -4.47 2.35 -23.55
N GLY A 205 -4.31 1.37 -24.44
CA GLY A 205 -4.39 -0.06 -24.10
C GLY A 205 -3.09 -0.66 -23.58
N GLY A 206 -1.98 0.09 -23.68
CA GLY A 206 -0.63 -0.37 -23.35
C GLY A 206 -0.33 -0.32 -21.84
N ARG A 207 0.96 -0.55 -21.55
CA ARG A 207 1.51 -0.38 -20.21
C ARG A 207 2.26 0.93 -20.13
N SER A 208 2.02 1.69 -19.08
CA SER A 208 2.73 2.92 -18.77
C SER A 208 3.83 2.67 -17.75
N LEU A 209 4.95 3.35 -17.89
CA LEU A 209 5.97 3.43 -16.85
C LEU A 209 5.70 4.67 -16.01
N VAL A 210 5.41 4.49 -14.73
CA VAL A 210 5.07 5.56 -13.78
C VAL A 210 6.05 5.58 -12.62
N ALA A 211 6.24 6.76 -12.04
CA ALA A 211 7.12 6.99 -10.91
C ALA A 211 6.29 7.19 -9.62
N GLU A 212 6.81 6.63 -8.52
CA GLU A 212 6.26 6.80 -7.18
C GLU A 212 7.40 7.18 -6.24
N GLY A 213 7.16 8.02 -5.26
CA GLY A 213 8.18 8.45 -4.32
C GLY A 213 7.64 8.72 -2.93
N ALA A 214 8.51 8.57 -1.94
CA ALA A 214 8.21 8.93 -0.56
C ALA A 214 9.43 9.55 0.12
N ALA A 215 9.18 10.49 1.01
CA ALA A 215 10.18 11.03 1.91
C ALA A 215 9.58 11.13 3.31
N GLY A 216 10.35 10.71 4.35
CA GLY A 216 9.89 10.75 5.73
C GLY A 216 11.01 11.13 6.69
N ILE A 217 10.71 12.02 7.63
CA ILE A 217 11.63 12.45 8.68
C ILE A 217 11.22 11.79 10.00
N PHE A 218 12.17 11.16 10.67
CA PHE A 218 11.97 10.58 11.98
C PHE A 218 12.00 11.69 13.06
N LEU A 219 10.85 12.07 13.58
CA LEU A 219 10.75 13.00 14.70
C LEU A 219 11.31 12.39 15.99
N THR A 220 11.08 11.09 16.18
CA THR A 220 11.66 10.25 17.21
C THR A 220 11.99 8.87 16.62
N ARG A 221 12.53 7.94 17.43
CA ARG A 221 12.73 6.54 16.99
C ARG A 221 11.43 5.79 16.65
N ARG A 222 10.27 6.33 17.08
CA ARG A 222 8.95 5.71 16.93
C ARG A 222 7.98 6.52 16.07
N TRP A 223 8.34 7.73 15.67
CA TRP A 223 7.44 8.65 15.00
C TRP A 223 8.06 9.21 13.74
N VAL A 224 7.42 8.92 12.61
CA VAL A 224 7.81 9.38 11.27
C VAL A 224 6.70 10.25 10.72
N VAL A 225 7.06 11.37 10.12
CA VAL A 225 6.16 12.20 9.32
C VAL A 225 6.75 12.38 7.93
N GLY A 226 5.90 12.43 6.92
CA GLY A 226 6.41 12.51 5.55
C GLY A 226 5.35 12.75 4.51
N ALA A 227 5.77 12.65 3.26
CA ALA A 227 4.93 12.80 2.09
C ALA A 227 5.16 11.66 1.11
N GLU A 228 4.11 11.32 0.35
CA GLU A 228 4.17 10.39 -0.76
C GLU A 228 3.55 11.00 -2.01
N TYR A 229 4.06 10.56 -3.14
CA TYR A 229 3.56 10.86 -4.46
C TYR A 229 3.49 9.57 -5.27
N ARG A 230 2.39 9.37 -5.99
CA ARG A 230 2.21 8.27 -6.92
C ARG A 230 1.63 8.81 -8.22
N GLN A 231 2.39 8.67 -9.29
CA GLN A 231 1.92 8.97 -10.64
C GLN A 231 0.94 7.90 -11.09
N MET A 232 -0.13 8.33 -11.75
CA MET A 232 -1.18 7.46 -12.27
C MET A 232 -1.19 7.47 -13.79
N PRO A 233 -1.44 6.32 -14.46
CA PRO A 233 -1.63 6.30 -15.91
C PRO A 233 -3.03 6.84 -16.25
N ASP A 234 -3.18 7.46 -17.41
CA ASP A 234 -4.44 8.03 -17.90
C ASP A 234 -4.90 7.27 -19.15
N ASN A 235 -5.53 6.10 -18.95
CA ASN A 235 -5.84 5.15 -20.04
C ASN A 235 -7.29 5.23 -20.53
N LEU A 236 -8.21 5.86 -19.76
CA LEU A 236 -9.64 5.89 -20.06
C LEU A 236 -10.03 7.23 -20.70
N SER A 237 -10.86 7.20 -21.75
CA SER A 237 -11.45 8.41 -22.30
C SER A 237 -12.60 8.96 -21.43
N PHE A 238 -13.22 8.09 -20.63
CA PHE A 238 -14.32 8.40 -19.73
C PHE A 238 -13.97 9.47 -18.69
N ALA A 239 -12.77 9.40 -18.10
CA ALA A 239 -12.34 10.33 -17.07
C ALA A 239 -10.81 10.39 -17.02
N ARG A 240 -10.29 11.60 -16.84
CA ARG A 240 -8.86 11.80 -16.59
C ARG A 240 -8.47 11.25 -15.23
N GLU A 241 -7.32 10.60 -15.14
CA GLU A 241 -6.71 10.22 -13.88
C GLU A 241 -5.68 11.26 -13.44
N ASP A 242 -5.79 11.71 -12.18
CA ASP A 242 -4.81 12.58 -11.55
C ASP A 242 -3.87 11.78 -10.65
N ASP A 243 -2.66 12.32 -10.44
CA ASP A 243 -1.67 11.75 -9.55
C ASP A 243 -2.09 11.84 -8.08
N TRP A 244 -1.72 10.83 -7.32
CA TRP A 244 -2.05 10.73 -5.89
C TRP A 244 -0.95 11.30 -5.01
N ARG A 245 -1.36 12.01 -3.96
CA ARG A 245 -0.46 12.62 -2.97
C ARG A 245 -0.97 12.37 -1.57
N SER A 246 -0.03 12.20 -0.64
CA SER A 246 -0.35 12.12 0.78
C SER A 246 0.66 12.86 1.63
N LEU A 247 0.18 13.36 2.78
CA LEU A 247 1.00 13.77 3.91
C LEU A 247 0.68 12.80 5.05
N TYR A 248 1.66 12.04 5.51
CA TYR A 248 1.44 10.97 6.47
C TYR A 248 2.18 11.17 7.79
N SER A 249 1.67 10.54 8.81
CA SER A 249 2.26 10.38 10.13
C SER A 249 2.12 8.92 10.55
N ALA A 250 3.24 8.23 10.80
CA ALA A 250 3.26 6.85 11.26
C ALA A 250 3.88 6.77 12.66
N TYR A 251 3.18 6.15 13.60
CA TYR A 251 3.64 5.94 14.96
C TYR A 251 3.74 4.45 15.28
N PHE A 252 4.90 4.04 15.76
CA PHE A 252 5.22 2.65 16.12
C PHE A 252 5.16 2.51 17.65
N PHE A 253 4.06 1.98 18.15
CA PHE A 253 3.86 1.74 19.59
C PHE A 253 4.84 0.70 20.13
N SER A 254 5.10 -0.32 19.31
CA SER A 254 6.03 -1.41 19.57
C SER A 254 6.58 -1.96 18.23
N PRO A 255 7.51 -2.93 18.23
CA PRO A 255 7.88 -3.67 17.04
C PRO A 255 6.70 -4.39 16.36
N HIS A 256 5.64 -4.66 17.11
CA HIS A 256 4.50 -5.44 16.66
C HIS A 256 3.27 -4.60 16.29
N LEU A 257 3.23 -3.31 16.62
CA LEU A 257 2.04 -2.48 16.42
C LEU A 257 2.41 -1.10 15.91
N SER A 258 1.87 -0.71 14.77
CA SER A 258 1.96 0.64 14.23
C SER A 258 0.58 1.18 13.81
N LEU A 259 0.46 2.49 13.83
CA LEU A 259 -0.67 3.26 13.36
C LEU A 259 -0.17 4.31 12.38
N THR A 260 -0.80 4.39 11.21
CA THR A 260 -0.52 5.40 10.21
C THR A 260 -1.77 6.21 9.94
N ALA A 261 -1.66 7.52 9.98
CA ALA A 261 -2.69 8.46 9.55
C ALA A 261 -2.14 9.35 8.43
N ALA A 262 -2.97 9.68 7.44
CA ALA A 262 -2.57 10.59 6.38
C ALA A 262 -3.72 11.49 5.93
N ALA A 263 -3.36 12.66 5.40
CA ALA A 263 -4.21 13.48 4.56
C ALA A 263 -3.96 13.12 3.10
N LEU A 264 -5.02 12.84 2.35
CA LEU A 264 -4.97 12.41 0.96
C LEU A 264 -5.47 13.52 0.02
N ASP A 265 -4.81 13.66 -1.12
CA ASP A 265 -5.31 14.36 -2.31
C ASP A 265 -5.11 13.42 -3.50
N LEU A 266 -6.19 12.81 -3.95
CA LEU A 266 -6.20 11.82 -5.02
C LEU A 266 -6.73 12.40 -6.35
N GLY A 267 -6.92 13.74 -6.40
CA GLY A 267 -7.37 14.43 -7.60
C GLY A 267 -8.74 13.99 -8.08
N SER A 268 -8.85 13.55 -9.31
CA SER A 268 -10.08 13.02 -9.92
C SER A 268 -10.09 11.49 -9.86
N ILE A 269 -11.19 10.91 -9.40
CA ILE A 269 -11.44 9.46 -9.41
C ILE A 269 -12.76 9.22 -10.13
N ALA A 270 -12.74 8.40 -11.18
CA ALA A 270 -13.92 8.01 -11.95
C ALA A 270 -14.78 9.21 -12.39
N GLY A 271 -14.15 10.33 -12.77
CA GLY A 271 -14.82 11.54 -13.24
C GLY A 271 -15.34 12.48 -12.15
N LEU A 272 -15.17 12.14 -10.87
CA LEU A 272 -15.49 13.03 -9.76
C LEU A 272 -14.21 13.70 -9.24
N ASP A 273 -14.17 15.04 -9.34
CA ASP A 273 -13.00 15.85 -8.99
C ASP A 273 -12.83 16.06 -7.49
N ARG A 274 -11.61 16.45 -7.10
CA ARG A 274 -11.24 16.88 -5.74
C ARG A 274 -11.50 15.78 -4.69
N GLN A 275 -11.08 14.56 -5.00
CA GLN A 275 -11.16 13.44 -4.07
C GLN A 275 -10.09 13.60 -2.99
N ARG A 276 -10.43 14.35 -1.96
CA ARG A 276 -9.63 14.59 -0.77
C ARG A 276 -10.24 13.91 0.43
N GLY A 277 -9.39 13.49 1.35
CA GLY A 277 -9.86 12.84 2.55
C GLY A 277 -8.75 12.45 3.51
N GLY A 278 -9.09 11.55 4.41
CA GLY A 278 -8.16 10.97 5.38
C GLY A 278 -7.80 9.53 5.04
N TYR A 279 -6.76 9.04 5.66
CA TYR A 279 -6.36 7.64 5.68
C TYR A 279 -5.99 7.25 7.10
N LEU A 280 -6.43 6.09 7.50
CA LEU A 280 -6.04 5.48 8.78
C LEU A 280 -5.74 4.00 8.54
N SER A 281 -4.61 3.55 9.04
CA SER A 281 -4.17 2.16 8.95
C SER A 281 -3.59 1.68 10.26
N ILE A 282 -3.99 0.48 10.67
CA ILE A 282 -3.37 -0.26 11.77
C ILE A 282 -2.65 -1.47 11.19
N GLN A 283 -1.42 -1.71 11.66
CA GLN A 283 -0.62 -2.86 11.26
C GLN A 283 -0.09 -3.60 12.47
N PHE A 284 -0.19 -4.91 12.40
CA PHE A 284 0.45 -5.85 13.31
C PHE A 284 1.60 -6.56 12.58
N ALA A 285 2.75 -6.71 13.25
CA ALA A 285 3.93 -7.41 12.75
C ALA A 285 4.39 -8.47 13.75
N PHE A 286 4.78 -9.64 13.25
CA PHE A 286 5.14 -10.82 14.04
C PHE A 286 6.46 -11.40 13.54
#